data_1073933ffe49789aca0eae5d24dc1ad1
#
_entry.id   1073933ffe49789aca0eae5d24dc1ad1
#
_cell.length_a   1.000
_cell.length_b   1.000
_cell.length_c   1.000
_cell.angle_alpha   90.00
_cell.angle_beta   90.00
_cell.angle_gamma   90.00
#
_symmetry.space_group_name_H-M   'P 1'
#
loop_
_entity.id
_entity.type
_entity.pdbx_description
1 polymer ?
#
loop_
_entity_poly.entity_id
_entity_poly.type
_entity_poly.pdbx_seq_one_letter_code
_entity_poly.pdbx_strand_id
1 'polypeptide(L)'
;IEAYKESCASKSDLERTELNKDKTGVFTGAYAINPVNGKKIPIWISDYVLASYGTGAIMAVPAHDDRDWEFAKKFGIEIIPVLEGGNIEEAAYTEDGLHINSQWLDGLGKQEAIDKMIAWLEEHKCGEKKISYKLRDWLFSRQRYWGEPIPIVHMEDGTMRTVPVEELPLELPATKNFQPHDSGESPLANCEDWLEVEIDGQKGRRETNTMPQWAGSSWYFLRYVDSKNDKELVSREKADEMLPVDMYIGGVEHAVLHLLYSRFYTKFLYDIGVVDFDEPFHKLFNQGMITGKNGIKMSKSKGNVVSPDALV
;
A
#
# COMPACT_ATOMS: atom_id res chain seq x y z
N ILE A 1 8.23 17.00 -20.85
CA ILE A 1 7.23 16.37 -19.97
C ILE A 1 7.10 14.91 -20.37
N GLU A 2 6.74 14.55 -21.61
CA GLU A 2 6.51 13.16 -22.03
C GLU A 2 7.73 12.26 -21.77
N ALA A 3 8.93 12.66 -22.16
CA ALA A 3 10.16 11.91 -21.89
C ALA A 3 10.38 11.65 -20.37
N TYR A 4 9.97 12.59 -19.50
CA TYR A 4 10.05 12.39 -18.06
C TYR A 4 8.99 11.41 -17.56
N LYS A 5 7.76 11.47 -18.09
CA LYS A 5 6.71 10.50 -17.79
C LYS A 5 7.14 9.09 -18.15
N GLU A 6 7.70 8.89 -19.33
CA GLU A 6 8.24 7.62 -19.79
C GLU A 6 9.34 7.09 -18.84
N SER A 7 10.28 7.94 -18.42
CA SER A 7 11.34 7.54 -17.49
C SER A 7 10.84 7.16 -16.10
N CYS A 8 9.64 7.60 -15.70
CA CYS A 8 9.04 7.29 -14.41
C CYS A 8 8.02 6.13 -14.48
N ALA A 9 7.56 5.76 -15.67
CA ALA A 9 6.50 4.78 -15.85
C ALA A 9 6.86 3.39 -15.28
N SER A 10 8.13 3.00 -15.36
CA SER A 10 8.64 1.70 -14.87
C SER A 10 8.98 1.68 -13.38
N LYS A 11 8.92 2.82 -12.69
CA LYS A 11 9.28 2.91 -11.26
C LYS A 11 8.10 2.52 -10.38
N SER A 12 8.32 1.59 -9.44
CA SER A 12 7.35 1.26 -8.39
C SER A 12 7.21 2.40 -7.37
N ASP A 13 6.10 2.43 -6.62
CA ASP A 13 5.89 3.40 -5.54
C ASP A 13 6.98 3.32 -4.46
N LEU A 14 7.52 2.14 -4.22
CA LEU A 14 8.62 1.94 -3.27
C LEU A 14 9.91 2.62 -3.77
N GLU A 15 10.27 2.43 -5.04
CA GLU A 15 11.44 3.10 -5.64
C GLU A 15 11.30 4.61 -5.66
N ARG A 16 10.07 5.10 -5.82
CA ARG A 16 9.79 6.54 -5.79
C ARG A 16 9.94 7.15 -4.39
N THR A 17 9.60 6.40 -3.33
CA THR A 17 9.51 6.95 -1.96
C THR A 17 10.73 6.67 -1.09
N GLU A 18 11.38 5.51 -1.21
CA GLU A 18 12.42 5.08 -0.27
C GLU A 18 13.84 5.08 -0.84
N LEU A 19 14.00 4.78 -2.12
CA LEU A 19 15.31 4.54 -2.73
C LEU A 19 15.88 5.72 -3.49
N ASN A 20 15.09 6.74 -3.79
CA ASN A 20 15.55 7.83 -4.61
C ASN A 20 16.13 8.96 -3.74
N LYS A 21 17.46 8.91 -3.50
CA LYS A 21 18.19 9.98 -2.83
C LYS A 21 18.30 11.23 -3.69
N ASP A 22 18.26 11.10 -5.01
CA ASP A 22 18.31 12.20 -5.95
C ASP A 22 16.92 12.63 -6.40
N LYS A 23 16.50 13.85 -6.02
CA LYS A 23 15.24 14.40 -6.49
C LYS A 23 15.28 14.65 -8.00
N THR A 24 14.28 14.14 -8.71
CA THR A 24 14.10 14.37 -10.15
C THR A 24 12.78 15.08 -10.42
N GLY A 25 12.71 15.84 -11.48
CA GLY A 25 11.49 16.55 -11.83
C GLY A 25 11.64 17.39 -13.09
N VAL A 26 10.52 17.83 -13.63
CA VAL A 26 10.46 18.71 -14.79
C VAL A 26 9.45 19.83 -14.57
N PHE A 27 9.87 21.06 -14.88
CA PHE A 27 8.97 22.21 -14.87
C PHE A 27 7.98 22.11 -16.04
N THR A 28 6.70 22.30 -15.75
CA THR A 28 5.65 22.18 -16.77
C THR A 28 5.56 23.41 -17.70
N GLY A 29 6.18 24.52 -17.32
CA GLY A 29 6.00 25.81 -17.98
C GLY A 29 4.75 26.58 -17.53
N ALA A 30 3.91 25.97 -16.68
CA ALA A 30 2.67 26.53 -16.17
C ALA A 30 2.80 26.97 -14.70
N TYR A 31 1.88 27.83 -14.27
CA TYR A 31 1.78 28.32 -12.91
C TYR A 31 0.33 28.19 -12.40
N ALA A 32 0.19 27.86 -11.14
CA ALA A 32 -1.06 28.03 -10.41
C ALA A 32 -1.09 29.39 -9.70
N ILE A 33 -2.28 29.88 -9.42
CA ILE A 33 -2.48 31.08 -8.59
C ILE A 33 -2.84 30.63 -7.18
N ASN A 34 -2.04 31.03 -6.20
CA ASN A 34 -2.41 30.83 -4.81
C ASN A 34 -3.62 31.71 -4.48
N PRO A 35 -4.79 31.14 -4.16
CA PRO A 35 -6.01 31.92 -3.95
C PRO A 35 -5.91 32.87 -2.75
N VAL A 36 -5.06 32.57 -1.78
CA VAL A 36 -4.95 33.35 -0.52
C VAL A 36 -4.20 34.65 -0.72
N ASN A 37 -3.14 34.65 -1.56
CA ASN A 37 -2.26 35.81 -1.71
C ASN A 37 -2.08 36.26 -3.16
N GLY A 38 -2.71 35.61 -4.13
CA GLY A 38 -2.64 35.93 -5.55
C GLY A 38 -1.29 35.67 -6.23
N LYS A 39 -0.31 35.11 -5.54
CA LYS A 39 1.02 34.79 -6.08
C LYS A 39 0.98 33.64 -7.06
N LYS A 40 1.79 33.70 -8.10
CA LYS A 40 2.02 32.59 -9.03
C LYS A 40 2.93 31.55 -8.38
N ILE A 41 2.53 30.28 -8.43
CA ILE A 41 3.29 29.13 -7.92
C ILE A 41 3.66 28.26 -9.13
N PRO A 42 4.94 27.89 -9.34
CA PRO A 42 5.33 27.05 -10.46
C PRO A 42 4.81 25.63 -10.31
N ILE A 43 4.33 25.04 -11.40
CA ILE A 43 3.85 23.66 -11.43
C ILE A 43 4.96 22.77 -11.96
N TRP A 44 5.35 21.80 -11.14
CA TRP A 44 6.36 20.79 -11.46
C TRP A 44 5.76 19.40 -11.49
N ILE A 45 6.37 18.49 -12.24
CA ILE A 45 6.09 17.04 -12.17
C ILE A 45 7.32 16.41 -11.56
N SER A 46 7.10 15.55 -10.54
CA SER A 46 8.17 14.84 -9.87
C SER A 46 7.72 13.43 -9.46
N ASP A 47 8.65 12.49 -9.52
CA ASP A 47 8.38 11.07 -9.23
C ASP A 47 8.17 10.77 -7.75
N TYR A 48 8.64 11.62 -6.82
CA TYR A 48 8.36 11.44 -5.39
C TYR A 48 6.95 11.87 -4.97
N VAL A 49 6.22 12.54 -5.84
CA VAL A 49 4.80 12.89 -5.63
C VAL A 49 3.93 11.73 -6.07
N LEU A 50 3.30 11.07 -5.11
CA LEU A 50 2.46 9.90 -5.38
C LEU A 50 1.10 10.30 -5.93
N ALA A 51 0.70 9.71 -7.07
CA ALA A 51 -0.62 9.91 -7.67
C ALA A 51 -1.75 9.36 -6.80
N SER A 52 -1.45 8.40 -5.92
CA SER A 52 -2.39 7.80 -4.96
C SER A 52 -2.66 8.66 -3.73
N TYR A 53 -1.95 9.78 -3.55
CA TYR A 53 -2.14 10.67 -2.41
C TYR A 53 -3.07 11.84 -2.79
N GLY A 54 -4.25 11.87 -2.17
CA GLY A 54 -5.26 12.91 -2.44
C GLY A 54 -5.73 12.89 -3.89
N THR A 55 -5.57 14.01 -4.59
CA THR A 55 -5.89 14.15 -6.02
C THR A 55 -4.70 13.85 -6.95
N GLY A 56 -3.55 13.48 -6.39
CA GLY A 56 -2.29 13.39 -7.11
C GLY A 56 -1.60 14.75 -7.36
N ALA A 57 -2.23 15.85 -6.95
CA ALA A 57 -1.63 17.18 -6.96
C ALA A 57 -1.47 17.67 -5.51
N ILE A 58 -0.26 18.10 -5.16
CA ILE A 58 0.06 18.61 -3.82
C ILE A 58 0.56 20.06 -3.92
N MET A 59 0.35 20.83 -2.86
CA MET A 59 1.07 22.09 -2.65
C MET A 59 2.32 21.75 -1.82
N ALA A 60 3.50 21.90 -2.41
CA ALA A 60 4.76 21.67 -1.72
C ALA A 60 5.02 22.75 -0.65
N VAL A 61 5.71 22.35 0.41
CA VAL A 61 6.08 23.25 1.53
C VAL A 61 7.60 23.16 1.79
N PRO A 62 8.43 23.74 0.91
CA PRO A 62 9.89 23.55 0.95
C PRO A 62 10.57 23.98 2.25
N ALA A 63 10.01 24.92 2.98
CA ALA A 63 10.59 25.35 4.25
C ALA A 63 10.35 24.34 5.41
N HIS A 64 9.37 23.41 5.27
CA HIS A 64 8.89 22.59 6.38
C HIS A 64 8.68 21.11 6.02
N ASP A 65 9.15 20.65 4.87
CA ASP A 65 9.24 19.25 4.46
C ASP A 65 10.62 18.99 3.84
N ASP A 66 11.34 17.98 4.35
CA ASP A 66 12.71 17.68 3.92
C ASP A 66 12.81 17.35 2.42
N ARG A 67 11.83 16.63 1.87
CA ARG A 67 11.83 16.21 0.46
C ARG A 67 11.57 17.42 -0.45
N ASP A 68 10.64 18.28 -0.05
CA ASP A 68 10.33 19.51 -0.79
C ASP A 68 11.49 20.50 -0.72
N TRP A 69 12.20 20.55 0.42
CA TRP A 69 13.37 21.39 0.59
C TRP A 69 14.52 20.95 -0.33
N GLU A 70 14.84 19.65 -0.34
CA GLU A 70 15.86 19.08 -1.23
C GLU A 70 15.51 19.35 -2.70
N PHE A 71 14.24 19.19 -3.07
CA PHE A 71 13.74 19.48 -4.40
C PHE A 71 13.93 20.97 -4.76
N ALA A 72 13.49 21.86 -3.87
CA ALA A 72 13.58 23.30 -4.09
C ALA A 72 15.04 23.79 -4.20
N LYS A 73 15.93 23.29 -3.34
CA LYS A 73 17.38 23.59 -3.43
C LYS A 73 17.97 23.11 -4.76
N LYS A 74 17.62 21.89 -5.21
CA LYS A 74 18.12 21.31 -6.46
C LYS A 74 17.69 22.11 -7.69
N PHE A 75 16.44 22.55 -7.73
CA PHE A 75 15.87 23.23 -8.89
C PHE A 75 15.83 24.75 -8.78
N GLY A 76 16.40 25.34 -7.73
CA GLY A 76 16.47 26.78 -7.52
C GLY A 76 15.10 27.43 -7.29
N ILE A 77 14.18 26.72 -6.64
CA ILE A 77 12.85 27.22 -6.30
C ILE A 77 12.96 28.02 -4.99
N GLU A 78 12.28 29.15 -4.90
CA GLU A 78 12.25 29.99 -3.70
C GLU A 78 11.70 29.21 -2.50
N ILE A 79 12.40 29.28 -1.35
CA ILE A 79 11.98 28.68 -0.08
C ILE A 79 11.59 29.81 0.86
N ILE A 80 10.33 29.84 1.28
CA ILE A 80 9.77 30.86 2.15
C ILE A 80 9.42 30.22 3.50
N PRO A 81 10.08 30.62 4.62
CA PRO A 81 9.71 30.12 5.92
C PRO A 81 8.34 30.65 6.32
N VAL A 82 7.44 29.78 6.75
CA VAL A 82 6.08 30.11 7.21
C VAL A 82 5.83 29.74 8.66
N LEU A 83 6.82 29.12 9.31
CA LEU A 83 6.88 28.92 10.76
C LEU A 83 8.15 29.54 11.33
N GLU A 84 8.06 30.09 12.52
CA GLU A 84 9.19 30.62 13.26
C GLU A 84 10.08 29.49 13.77
N GLY A 85 11.37 29.53 13.51
CA GLY A 85 12.38 28.58 13.98
C GLY A 85 13.26 28.04 12.86
N GLY A 86 14.38 27.41 13.27
CA GLY A 86 15.33 26.78 12.38
C GLY A 86 16.10 27.72 11.46
N ASN A 87 16.96 27.12 10.62
CA ASN A 87 17.70 27.80 9.56
C ASN A 87 17.42 27.11 8.22
N ILE A 88 16.48 27.65 7.45
CA ILE A 88 16.06 27.06 6.15
C ILE A 88 17.18 27.05 5.08
N GLU A 89 18.28 27.73 5.29
CA GLU A 89 19.45 27.64 4.40
C GLU A 89 20.19 26.32 4.56
N GLU A 90 20.13 25.70 5.75
CA GLU A 90 20.81 24.48 6.10
C GLU A 90 19.91 23.24 5.94
N ALA A 91 18.66 23.34 6.37
CA ALA A 91 17.67 22.24 6.31
C ALA A 91 16.23 22.78 6.40
N ALA A 92 15.26 21.91 6.06
CA ALA A 92 13.86 22.19 6.38
C ALA A 92 13.65 22.25 7.90
N TYR A 93 12.77 23.14 8.35
CA TYR A 93 12.35 23.19 9.75
C TYR A 93 11.04 22.43 9.92
N THR A 94 11.11 21.23 10.48
CA THR A 94 9.99 20.29 10.57
C THR A 94 9.27 20.29 11.93
N GLU A 95 9.76 21.09 12.88
CA GLU A 95 9.14 21.25 14.20
C GLU A 95 7.96 22.25 14.16
N ASP A 96 7.18 22.28 15.23
CA ASP A 96 6.08 23.24 15.39
C ASP A 96 6.61 24.65 15.73
N GLY A 97 5.94 25.67 15.24
CA GLY A 97 6.26 27.07 15.48
C GLY A 97 5.06 27.99 15.25
N LEU A 98 5.19 29.26 15.60
CA LEU A 98 4.19 30.27 15.27
C LEU A 98 4.30 30.63 13.79
N HIS A 99 3.17 30.92 13.14
CA HIS A 99 3.16 31.31 11.74
C HIS A 99 3.82 32.68 11.54
N ILE A 100 4.64 32.77 10.49
CA ILE A 100 5.30 33.99 10.00
C ILE A 100 5.14 34.07 8.48
N ASN A 101 5.29 35.24 7.89
CA ASN A 101 5.15 35.45 6.43
C ASN A 101 3.83 34.91 5.83
N SER A 102 2.81 34.79 6.69
CA SER A 102 1.52 34.15 6.40
C SER A 102 0.35 35.11 6.56
N GLN A 103 0.60 36.43 6.50
CA GLN A 103 -0.39 37.51 6.57
C GLN A 103 -1.26 37.42 7.83
N TRP A 104 -2.57 37.23 7.68
CA TRP A 104 -3.54 37.17 8.75
C TRP A 104 -3.44 35.89 9.62
N LEU A 105 -2.56 34.96 9.28
CA LEU A 105 -2.21 33.81 10.11
C LEU A 105 -0.96 34.04 10.97
N ASP A 106 -0.23 35.14 10.76
CA ASP A 106 1.00 35.42 11.52
C ASP A 106 0.73 35.44 13.02
N GLY A 107 1.61 34.81 13.79
CA GLY A 107 1.51 34.67 15.26
C GLY A 107 0.56 33.58 15.73
N LEU A 108 -0.14 32.87 14.87
CA LEU A 108 -1.02 31.77 15.24
C LEU A 108 -0.24 30.45 15.37
N GLY A 109 -0.69 29.62 16.29
CA GLY A 109 -0.26 28.23 16.37
C GLY A 109 -0.89 27.37 15.26
N LYS A 110 -0.35 26.17 15.07
CA LYS A 110 -0.70 25.26 13.98
C LYS A 110 -2.20 24.98 13.84
N GLN A 111 -2.87 24.56 14.92
CA GLN A 111 -4.28 24.19 14.83
C GLN A 111 -5.18 25.39 14.53
N GLU A 112 -4.92 26.51 15.17
CA GLU A 112 -5.69 27.74 14.94
C GLU A 112 -5.54 28.26 13.51
N ALA A 113 -4.33 28.21 12.96
CA ALA A 113 -4.05 28.59 11.60
C ALA A 113 -4.75 27.64 10.57
N ILE A 114 -4.74 26.33 10.82
CA ILE A 114 -5.46 25.34 10.00
C ILE A 114 -6.96 25.64 9.98
N ASP A 115 -7.57 25.84 11.15
CA ASP A 115 -9.01 26.06 11.25
C ASP A 115 -9.42 27.37 10.56
N LYS A 116 -8.64 28.45 10.74
CA LYS A 116 -8.87 29.72 10.07
C LYS A 116 -8.69 29.64 8.55
N MET A 117 -7.65 28.93 8.08
CA MET A 117 -7.41 28.76 6.65
C MET A 117 -8.56 27.95 6.00
N ILE A 118 -8.99 26.87 6.61
CA ILE A 118 -10.12 26.07 6.11
C ILE A 118 -11.37 26.93 6.03
N ALA A 119 -11.72 27.66 7.09
CA ALA A 119 -12.89 28.53 7.11
C ALA A 119 -12.82 29.58 5.98
N TRP A 120 -11.65 30.18 5.77
CA TRP A 120 -11.43 31.14 4.69
C TRP A 120 -11.64 30.53 3.29
N LEU A 121 -11.08 29.31 3.06
CA LEU A 121 -11.23 28.59 1.78
C LEU A 121 -12.69 28.25 1.47
N GLU A 122 -13.43 27.81 2.47
CA GLU A 122 -14.86 27.49 2.36
C GLU A 122 -15.71 28.75 2.09
N GLU A 123 -15.44 29.85 2.80
CA GLU A 123 -16.13 31.14 2.61
C GLU A 123 -15.93 31.67 1.18
N HIS A 124 -14.70 31.55 0.66
CA HIS A 124 -14.35 32.01 -0.68
C HIS A 124 -14.64 30.98 -1.78
N LYS A 125 -15.23 29.83 -1.43
CA LYS A 125 -15.62 28.75 -2.37
C LYS A 125 -14.46 28.23 -3.23
N CYS A 126 -13.25 28.23 -2.70
CA CYS A 126 -12.04 27.76 -3.38
C CYS A 126 -11.40 26.54 -2.72
N GLY A 127 -12.02 25.99 -1.69
CA GLY A 127 -11.61 24.75 -1.00
C GLY A 127 -12.66 24.28 0.00
N GLU A 128 -12.46 23.07 0.52
CA GLU A 128 -13.31 22.46 1.55
C GLU A 128 -12.46 21.64 2.53
N LYS A 129 -12.95 21.51 3.77
CA LYS A 129 -12.34 20.63 4.75
C LYS A 129 -12.51 19.18 4.31
N LYS A 130 -11.41 18.44 4.23
CA LYS A 130 -11.44 17.01 3.95
C LYS A 130 -10.67 16.24 5.02
N ILE A 131 -11.29 15.23 5.59
CA ILE A 131 -10.64 14.33 6.54
C ILE A 131 -10.07 13.16 5.76
N SER A 132 -8.74 13.02 5.79
CA SER A 132 -8.03 11.88 5.24
C SER A 132 -7.41 11.07 6.36
N TYR A 133 -7.65 9.77 6.37
CA TYR A 133 -6.98 8.88 7.30
C TYR A 133 -5.60 8.52 6.77
N LYS A 134 -4.60 8.44 7.65
CA LYS A 134 -3.23 7.99 7.31
C LYS A 134 -3.18 6.47 7.06
N LEU A 135 -4.19 5.94 6.39
CA LEU A 135 -4.26 4.56 5.99
C LEU A 135 -3.98 4.48 4.49
N ARG A 136 -3.03 3.64 4.12
CA ARG A 136 -2.85 3.24 2.72
C ARG A 136 -3.78 2.07 2.45
N ASP A 137 -4.23 1.95 1.20
CA ASP A 137 -4.95 0.76 0.77
C ASP A 137 -4.12 -0.49 1.04
N TRP A 138 -4.76 -1.50 1.56
CA TRP A 138 -4.13 -2.80 1.75
C TRP A 138 -4.11 -3.53 0.41
N LEU A 139 -2.93 -3.57 -0.21
CA LEU A 139 -2.74 -4.22 -1.50
C LEU A 139 -2.73 -5.74 -1.31
N PHE A 140 -3.74 -6.41 -1.83
CA PHE A 140 -3.86 -7.87 -1.80
C PHE A 140 -3.07 -8.55 -2.92
N SER A 141 -2.71 -7.86 -3.98
CA SER A 141 -1.97 -8.39 -5.13
C SER A 141 -0.46 -8.20 -5.00
N ARG A 142 0.31 -9.10 -5.63
CA ARG A 142 1.77 -9.06 -5.69
C ARG A 142 2.26 -9.28 -7.12
N GLN A 143 3.26 -8.53 -7.52
CA GLN A 143 3.99 -8.66 -8.78
C GLN A 143 5.05 -9.75 -8.66
N ARG A 144 4.61 -10.97 -8.37
CA ARG A 144 5.49 -12.14 -8.16
C ARG A 144 4.94 -13.36 -8.89
N TYR A 145 5.83 -14.24 -9.31
CA TYR A 145 5.44 -15.52 -9.90
C TYR A 145 4.86 -16.47 -8.83
N TRP A 146 5.55 -16.62 -7.69
CA TRP A 146 5.12 -17.53 -6.63
C TRP A 146 4.01 -16.93 -5.77
N GLY A 147 2.83 -17.47 -5.91
CA GLY A 147 1.60 -17.14 -5.19
C GLY A 147 0.40 -17.78 -5.90
N GLU A 148 -0.75 -17.82 -5.26
CA GLU A 148 -1.98 -18.26 -5.90
C GLU A 148 -2.36 -17.25 -7.00
N PRO A 149 -2.59 -17.68 -8.27
CA PRO A 149 -3.04 -16.80 -9.32
C PRO A 149 -4.44 -16.26 -9.01
N ILE A 150 -4.68 -15.01 -9.38
CA ILE A 150 -5.98 -14.37 -9.19
C ILE A 150 -6.87 -14.75 -10.38
N PRO A 151 -8.02 -15.42 -10.19
CA PRO A 151 -8.84 -15.95 -11.27
C PRO A 151 -9.70 -14.87 -11.93
N ILE A 152 -9.07 -13.81 -12.42
CA ILE A 152 -9.69 -12.68 -13.12
C ILE A 152 -9.09 -12.54 -14.51
N VAL A 153 -9.94 -12.16 -15.46
CA VAL A 153 -9.58 -11.86 -16.83
C VAL A 153 -10.01 -10.43 -17.17
N HIS A 154 -9.08 -9.63 -17.66
CA HIS A 154 -9.31 -8.29 -18.19
C HIS A 154 -9.70 -8.40 -19.66
N MET A 155 -10.93 -8.06 -19.98
CA MET A 155 -11.47 -8.17 -21.34
C MET A 155 -11.07 -6.96 -22.19
N GLU A 156 -11.02 -7.13 -23.52
CA GLU A 156 -10.71 -6.03 -24.45
C GLU A 156 -11.69 -4.85 -24.37
N ASP A 157 -12.93 -5.08 -23.94
CA ASP A 157 -13.95 -4.04 -23.75
C ASP A 157 -13.77 -3.24 -22.45
N GLY A 158 -12.71 -3.53 -21.66
CA GLY A 158 -12.41 -2.90 -20.39
C GLY A 158 -13.17 -3.46 -19.19
N THR A 159 -13.97 -4.50 -19.38
CA THR A 159 -14.63 -5.21 -18.27
C THR A 159 -13.71 -6.25 -17.65
N MET A 160 -14.01 -6.67 -16.42
CA MET A 160 -13.35 -7.80 -15.76
C MET A 160 -14.34 -8.96 -15.64
N ARG A 161 -13.86 -10.18 -15.91
CA ARG A 161 -14.63 -11.42 -15.72
C ARG A 161 -13.83 -12.41 -14.88
N THR A 162 -14.54 -13.30 -14.20
CA THR A 162 -13.93 -14.43 -13.50
C THR A 162 -13.55 -15.51 -14.50
N VAL A 163 -12.48 -16.24 -14.20
CA VAL A 163 -12.17 -17.49 -14.91
C VAL A 163 -13.36 -18.46 -14.72
N PRO A 164 -13.82 -19.16 -15.77
CA PRO A 164 -14.87 -20.16 -15.65
C PRO A 164 -14.56 -21.22 -14.60
N VAL A 165 -15.59 -21.66 -13.87
CA VAL A 165 -15.42 -22.63 -12.77
C VAL A 165 -14.81 -23.96 -13.25
N GLU A 166 -15.08 -24.32 -14.50
CA GLU A 166 -14.59 -25.54 -15.15
C GLU A 166 -13.08 -25.50 -15.41
N GLU A 167 -12.48 -24.31 -15.43
CA GLU A 167 -11.04 -24.10 -15.60
C GLU A 167 -10.29 -24.00 -14.25
N LEU A 168 -10.99 -24.13 -13.14
CA LEU A 168 -10.36 -24.13 -11.80
C LEU A 168 -9.91 -25.56 -11.40
N PRO A 169 -8.80 -25.68 -10.69
CA PRO A 169 -7.92 -24.61 -10.19
C PRO A 169 -7.10 -23.98 -11.30
N LEU A 170 -6.98 -22.64 -11.27
CA LEU A 170 -6.09 -21.93 -12.16
C LEU A 170 -4.64 -22.17 -11.73
N GLU A 171 -3.87 -22.87 -12.57
CA GLU A 171 -2.48 -23.22 -12.29
C GLU A 171 -1.50 -22.19 -12.86
N LEU A 172 -0.36 -22.04 -12.16
CA LEU A 172 0.73 -21.20 -12.66
C LEU A 172 1.39 -21.88 -13.90
N PRO A 173 1.70 -21.13 -14.97
CA PRO A 173 2.37 -21.66 -16.14
C PRO A 173 3.82 -22.01 -15.82
N ALA A 174 4.34 -23.10 -16.40
CA ALA A 174 5.76 -23.41 -16.29
C ALA A 174 6.60 -22.34 -17.01
N THR A 175 7.54 -21.73 -16.32
CA THR A 175 8.44 -20.74 -16.89
C THR A 175 9.87 -20.89 -16.37
N LYS A 176 10.83 -20.42 -17.16
CA LYS A 176 12.24 -20.26 -16.75
C LYS A 176 12.60 -18.79 -16.52
N ASN A 177 11.70 -17.87 -16.87
CA ASN A 177 11.90 -16.44 -16.71
C ASN A 177 11.06 -15.91 -15.51
N PHE A 178 11.72 -15.62 -14.41
CA PHE A 178 11.12 -15.07 -13.19
C PHE A 178 11.41 -13.57 -13.01
N GLN A 179 11.96 -12.94 -14.04
CA GLN A 179 12.18 -11.49 -14.00
C GLN A 179 10.88 -10.73 -14.23
N PRO A 180 10.72 -9.55 -13.62
CA PRO A 180 9.62 -8.66 -13.97
C PRO A 180 9.56 -8.43 -15.49
N HIS A 181 8.36 -8.23 -16.02
CA HIS A 181 8.19 -7.84 -17.40
C HIS A 181 8.71 -6.41 -17.63
N ASP A 182 9.14 -6.09 -18.84
CA ASP A 182 9.70 -4.77 -19.19
C ASP A 182 8.70 -3.61 -18.96
N SER A 183 7.39 -3.90 -18.96
CA SER A 183 6.34 -2.93 -18.58
C SER A 183 6.25 -2.66 -17.07
N GLY A 184 7.01 -3.36 -16.22
CA GLY A 184 6.89 -3.32 -14.76
C GLY A 184 5.81 -4.27 -14.19
N GLU A 185 5.16 -5.07 -15.04
CA GLU A 185 4.22 -6.10 -14.60
C GLU A 185 4.94 -7.32 -13.99
N SER A 186 4.15 -8.18 -13.38
CA SER A 186 4.58 -9.46 -12.80
C SER A 186 5.29 -10.34 -13.84
N PRO A 187 6.17 -11.26 -13.41
CA PRO A 187 6.78 -12.26 -14.29
C PRO A 187 5.79 -13.08 -15.12
N LEU A 188 4.55 -13.23 -14.68
CA LEU A 188 3.50 -13.92 -15.44
C LEU A 188 3.16 -13.22 -16.77
N ALA A 189 3.43 -11.92 -16.88
CA ALA A 189 3.26 -11.18 -18.11
C ALA A 189 4.21 -11.64 -19.24
N ASN A 190 5.28 -12.38 -18.91
CA ASN A 190 6.17 -12.99 -19.90
C ASN A 190 5.65 -14.35 -20.44
N CYS A 191 4.51 -14.84 -19.96
CA CYS A 191 3.94 -16.13 -20.34
C CYS A 191 2.74 -15.93 -21.29
N GLU A 192 3.01 -15.47 -22.51
CA GLU A 192 1.98 -15.08 -23.49
C GLU A 192 0.93 -16.15 -23.73
N ASP A 193 1.33 -17.42 -23.90
CA ASP A 193 0.41 -18.55 -24.14
C ASP A 193 -0.57 -18.78 -22.98
N TRP A 194 -0.17 -18.45 -21.75
CA TRP A 194 -1.03 -18.55 -20.59
C TRP A 194 -1.87 -17.29 -20.39
N LEU A 195 -1.33 -16.15 -20.78
CA LEU A 195 -1.90 -14.84 -20.56
C LEU A 195 -3.15 -14.59 -21.39
N GLU A 196 -3.06 -14.93 -22.69
CA GLU A 196 -4.15 -14.73 -23.65
C GLU A 196 -5.24 -15.78 -23.43
N VAL A 197 -6.49 -15.35 -23.36
CA VAL A 197 -7.64 -16.23 -23.13
C VAL A 197 -8.87 -15.70 -23.85
N GLU A 198 -9.77 -16.63 -24.20
CA GLU A 198 -11.05 -16.29 -24.78
C GLU A 198 -12.19 -16.78 -23.88
N ILE A 199 -13.11 -15.90 -23.50
CA ILE A 199 -14.31 -16.21 -22.71
C ILE A 199 -15.53 -15.79 -23.52
N ASP A 200 -16.43 -16.72 -23.79
CA ASP A 200 -17.67 -16.50 -24.57
C ASP A 200 -17.41 -15.84 -25.92
N GLY A 201 -16.33 -16.22 -26.61
CA GLY A 201 -15.96 -15.67 -27.92
C GLY A 201 -15.34 -14.27 -27.87
N GLN A 202 -15.03 -13.77 -26.69
CA GLN A 202 -14.36 -12.47 -26.49
C GLN A 202 -12.96 -12.68 -25.96
N LYS A 203 -12.00 -11.97 -26.52
CA LYS A 203 -10.62 -12.02 -26.08
C LYS A 203 -10.43 -11.25 -24.77
N GLY A 204 -9.52 -11.75 -23.96
CA GLY A 204 -9.11 -11.15 -22.72
C GLY A 204 -7.71 -11.55 -22.32
N ARG A 205 -7.23 -10.95 -21.26
CA ARG A 205 -5.90 -11.14 -20.72
C ARG A 205 -6.01 -11.48 -19.23
N ARG A 206 -5.44 -12.62 -18.81
CA ARG A 206 -5.46 -13.04 -17.40
C ARG A 206 -4.75 -12.00 -16.51
N GLU A 207 -5.21 -11.88 -15.28
CA GLU A 207 -4.51 -11.09 -14.25
C GLU A 207 -3.09 -11.66 -14.02
N THR A 208 -2.09 -10.80 -14.08
CA THR A 208 -0.68 -11.20 -13.95
C THR A 208 -0.16 -11.15 -12.51
N ASN A 209 -0.87 -10.45 -11.61
CA ASN A 209 -0.54 -10.46 -10.19
C ASN A 209 -0.94 -11.78 -9.56
N THR A 210 -0.25 -12.15 -8.49
CA THR A 210 -0.61 -13.28 -7.64
C THR A 210 -1.10 -12.80 -6.28
N MET A 211 -1.78 -13.67 -5.55
CA MET A 211 -2.14 -13.42 -4.15
C MET A 211 -0.89 -13.47 -3.28
N PRO A 212 -0.87 -12.76 -2.14
CA PRO A 212 0.23 -12.86 -1.18
C PRO A 212 0.32 -14.26 -0.60
N GLN A 213 1.50 -14.67 -0.18
CA GLN A 213 1.76 -15.99 0.43
C GLN A 213 0.85 -16.34 1.62
N TRP A 214 0.28 -15.33 2.30
CA TRP A 214 -0.65 -15.52 3.42
C TRP A 214 -2.09 -15.79 2.99
N ALA A 215 -2.42 -15.64 1.71
CA ALA A 215 -3.77 -15.88 1.21
C ALA A 215 -4.17 -17.34 1.34
N GLY A 216 -3.36 -18.25 0.85
CA GLY A 216 -3.62 -19.69 0.93
C GLY A 216 -3.65 -20.20 2.36
N SER A 217 -2.78 -19.69 3.25
CA SER A 217 -2.74 -20.11 4.65
C SER A 217 -3.77 -19.42 5.54
N SER A 218 -4.48 -18.42 5.05
CA SER A 218 -5.38 -17.59 5.86
C SER A 218 -6.64 -18.34 6.33
N TRP A 219 -7.05 -19.37 5.65
CA TRP A 219 -8.30 -20.11 5.86
C TRP A 219 -8.11 -21.59 6.22
N TYR A 220 -6.87 -22.06 6.45
CA TYR A 220 -6.57 -23.48 6.67
C TYR A 220 -7.36 -24.10 7.83
N PHE A 221 -7.63 -23.35 8.89
CA PHE A 221 -8.37 -23.82 10.06
C PHE A 221 -9.83 -24.17 9.73
N LEU A 222 -10.45 -23.48 8.78
CA LEU A 222 -11.77 -23.85 8.25
C LEU A 222 -11.72 -25.22 7.58
N ARG A 223 -10.70 -25.45 6.76
CA ARG A 223 -10.54 -26.70 6.03
C ARG A 223 -10.19 -27.88 6.93
N TYR A 224 -9.49 -27.65 8.04
CA TYR A 224 -9.17 -28.70 9.02
C TYR A 224 -10.42 -29.35 9.60
N VAL A 225 -11.46 -28.58 9.83
CA VAL A 225 -12.72 -29.06 10.37
C VAL A 225 -13.41 -30.04 9.41
N ASP A 226 -13.27 -29.82 8.11
CA ASP A 226 -13.95 -30.61 7.09
C ASP A 226 -13.02 -30.99 5.90
N SER A 227 -11.89 -31.57 6.22
CA SER A 227 -10.79 -31.81 5.28
C SER A 227 -11.12 -32.74 4.09
N LYS A 228 -12.19 -33.56 4.20
CA LYS A 228 -12.63 -34.51 3.17
C LYS A 228 -13.84 -34.03 2.37
N ASN A 229 -14.33 -32.84 2.63
CA ASN A 229 -15.43 -32.26 1.88
C ASN A 229 -14.95 -31.84 0.48
N ASP A 230 -15.53 -32.41 -0.55
CA ASP A 230 -15.20 -32.13 -1.97
C ASP A 230 -16.23 -31.23 -2.65
N LYS A 231 -17.25 -30.77 -1.93
CA LYS A 231 -18.35 -29.97 -2.47
C LYS A 231 -18.27 -28.50 -2.08
N GLU A 232 -17.79 -28.23 -0.88
CA GLU A 232 -17.75 -26.89 -0.30
C GLU A 232 -16.51 -26.69 0.56
N LEU A 233 -16.19 -25.45 0.88
CA LEU A 233 -15.05 -25.07 1.70
C LEU A 233 -15.07 -25.75 3.07
N VAL A 234 -16.22 -25.72 3.72
CA VAL A 234 -16.55 -26.36 4.98
C VAL A 234 -18.09 -26.49 5.05
N SER A 235 -18.60 -27.61 5.54
CA SER A 235 -20.04 -27.74 5.76
C SER A 235 -20.49 -26.80 6.89
N ARG A 236 -21.66 -26.21 6.71
CA ARG A 236 -22.24 -25.30 7.70
C ARG A 236 -22.37 -25.96 9.07
N GLU A 237 -22.84 -27.20 9.12
CA GLU A 237 -23.01 -27.99 10.36
C GLU A 237 -21.70 -28.07 11.15
N LYS A 238 -20.59 -28.45 10.49
CA LYS A 238 -19.28 -28.54 11.15
C LYS A 238 -18.70 -27.20 11.54
N ALA A 239 -18.92 -26.18 10.70
CA ALA A 239 -18.47 -24.84 11.01
C ALA A 239 -19.15 -24.31 12.28
N ASP A 240 -20.47 -24.47 12.39
CA ASP A 240 -21.25 -24.02 13.54
C ASP A 240 -20.93 -24.80 14.83
N GLU A 241 -20.51 -26.08 14.71
CA GLU A 241 -20.15 -26.91 15.86
C GLU A 241 -18.73 -26.65 16.39
N MET A 242 -17.75 -26.37 15.48
CA MET A 242 -16.34 -26.42 15.82
C MET A 242 -15.61 -25.06 15.70
N LEU A 243 -16.26 -24.05 15.17
CA LEU A 243 -15.67 -22.73 14.93
C LEU A 243 -16.53 -21.62 15.56
N PRO A 244 -15.97 -20.42 15.83
CA PRO A 244 -14.55 -20.04 15.63
C PRO A 244 -13.59 -20.79 16.56
N VAL A 245 -12.30 -20.77 16.24
CA VAL A 245 -11.26 -21.47 17.02
C VAL A 245 -11.17 -20.91 18.43
N ASP A 246 -11.22 -21.76 19.46
CA ASP A 246 -11.23 -21.32 20.87
C ASP A 246 -9.98 -20.55 21.29
N MET A 247 -8.81 -21.05 20.91
CA MET A 247 -7.54 -20.42 21.25
C MET A 247 -6.54 -20.53 20.10
N TYR A 248 -5.98 -19.40 19.72
CA TYR A 248 -4.96 -19.31 18.69
C TYR A 248 -3.64 -18.82 19.30
N ILE A 249 -2.58 -19.61 19.14
CA ILE A 249 -1.27 -19.34 19.74
C ILE A 249 -0.27 -19.08 18.64
N GLY A 250 0.40 -17.94 18.67
CA GLY A 250 1.37 -17.60 17.66
C GLY A 250 2.15 -16.32 17.96
N GLY A 251 3.17 -16.04 17.12
CA GLY A 251 4.01 -14.87 17.26
C GLY A 251 3.26 -13.56 16.98
N VAL A 252 3.61 -12.52 17.72
CA VAL A 252 3.02 -11.17 17.55
C VAL A 252 3.25 -10.58 16.16
N GLU A 253 4.29 -11.00 15.46
CA GLU A 253 4.57 -10.61 14.08
C GLU A 253 3.45 -10.94 13.09
N HIS A 254 2.63 -11.94 13.40
CA HIS A 254 1.51 -12.32 12.56
C HIS A 254 0.31 -11.37 12.66
N ALA A 255 0.34 -10.37 13.55
CA ALA A 255 -0.73 -9.37 13.65
C ALA A 255 -0.98 -8.64 12.32
N VAL A 256 0.09 -8.33 11.57
CA VAL A 256 0.03 -7.70 10.24
C VAL A 256 0.28 -8.68 9.08
N LEU A 257 0.43 -9.96 9.37
CA LEU A 257 0.65 -11.05 8.41
C LEU A 257 -0.56 -11.99 8.43
N HIS A 258 -0.35 -13.25 8.81
CA HIS A 258 -1.39 -14.28 8.80
C HIS A 258 -2.71 -13.87 9.49
N LEU A 259 -2.65 -13.24 10.66
CA LEU A 259 -3.86 -12.86 11.39
C LEU A 259 -4.70 -11.80 10.66
N LEU A 260 -4.06 -10.83 10.01
CA LEU A 260 -4.76 -9.83 9.20
C LEU A 260 -5.54 -10.51 8.06
N TYR A 261 -4.87 -11.43 7.33
CA TYR A 261 -5.49 -12.16 6.22
C TYR A 261 -6.61 -13.10 6.71
N SER A 262 -6.40 -13.83 7.81
CA SER A 262 -7.42 -14.71 8.39
C SER A 262 -8.67 -13.95 8.79
N ARG A 263 -8.53 -12.81 9.44
CA ARG A 263 -9.66 -11.94 9.81
C ARG A 263 -10.38 -11.39 8.58
N PHE A 264 -9.64 -10.89 7.60
CA PHE A 264 -10.22 -10.39 6.35
C PHE A 264 -11.03 -11.48 5.65
N TYR A 265 -10.44 -12.68 5.50
CA TYR A 265 -11.09 -13.80 4.83
C TYR A 265 -12.34 -14.27 5.59
N THR A 266 -12.27 -14.35 6.91
CA THR A 266 -13.42 -14.74 7.75
C THR A 266 -14.55 -13.72 7.63
N LYS A 267 -14.26 -12.42 7.68
CA LYS A 267 -15.28 -11.38 7.50
C LYS A 267 -15.93 -11.44 6.11
N PHE A 268 -15.14 -11.68 5.07
CA PHE A 268 -15.67 -11.88 3.72
C PHE A 268 -16.61 -13.12 3.65
N LEU A 269 -16.19 -14.25 4.22
CA LEU A 269 -17.02 -15.47 4.26
C LEU A 269 -18.31 -15.27 5.08
N TYR A 270 -18.24 -14.48 6.13
CA TYR A 270 -19.40 -14.07 6.92
C TYR A 270 -20.36 -13.20 6.08
N ASP A 271 -19.85 -12.19 5.40
CA ASP A 271 -20.65 -11.27 4.56
C ASP A 271 -21.40 -12.02 3.44
N ILE A 272 -20.81 -13.06 2.86
CA ILE A 272 -21.45 -13.90 1.84
C ILE A 272 -22.22 -15.11 2.42
N GLY A 273 -22.33 -15.24 3.74
CA GLY A 273 -23.12 -16.25 4.43
C GLY A 273 -22.55 -17.67 4.46
N VAL A 274 -21.26 -17.84 4.21
CA VAL A 274 -20.58 -19.17 4.28
C VAL A 274 -20.35 -19.60 5.72
N VAL A 275 -20.02 -18.67 6.61
CA VAL A 275 -19.87 -18.89 8.05
C VAL A 275 -20.78 -17.96 8.85
N ASP A 276 -21.01 -18.23 10.13
CA ASP A 276 -21.93 -17.49 11.00
C ASP A 276 -21.20 -16.61 12.05
N PHE A 277 -19.90 -16.47 11.89
CA PHE A 277 -19.05 -15.69 12.78
C PHE A 277 -18.16 -14.77 11.95
N ASP A 278 -17.90 -13.58 12.47
CA ASP A 278 -17.10 -12.52 11.81
C ASP A 278 -15.66 -12.42 12.33
N GLU A 279 -15.31 -13.19 13.38
CA GLU A 279 -13.95 -13.28 13.91
C GLU A 279 -13.48 -14.75 13.95
N PRO A 280 -12.28 -15.06 13.45
CA PRO A 280 -11.83 -16.46 13.31
C PRO A 280 -11.41 -17.11 14.62
N PHE A 281 -11.05 -16.33 15.64
CA PHE A 281 -10.45 -16.81 16.88
C PHE A 281 -11.12 -16.16 18.10
N HIS A 282 -11.58 -16.94 19.07
CA HIS A 282 -12.12 -16.41 20.32
C HIS A 282 -11.03 -15.80 21.21
N LYS A 283 -9.86 -16.41 21.23
CA LYS A 283 -8.74 -15.95 22.04
C LYS A 283 -7.43 -16.05 21.30
N LEU A 284 -6.68 -14.97 21.28
CA LEU A 284 -5.31 -14.91 20.79
C LEU A 284 -4.33 -14.89 21.97
N PHE A 285 -3.35 -15.77 21.93
CA PHE A 285 -2.23 -15.76 22.87
C PHE A 285 -0.91 -15.63 22.11
N ASN A 286 -0.23 -14.51 22.32
CA ASN A 286 1.09 -14.31 21.76
C ASN A 286 2.16 -14.74 22.76
N GLN A 287 2.96 -15.77 22.41
CA GLN A 287 4.15 -16.11 23.17
C GLN A 287 5.20 -15.00 22.99
N GLY A 288 6.06 -14.82 24.01
CA GLY A 288 7.15 -13.86 23.93
C GLY A 288 8.17 -14.20 22.83
N MET A 289 8.96 -13.23 22.43
CA MET A 289 10.07 -13.45 21.51
C MET A 289 11.20 -14.19 22.19
N ILE A 290 11.71 -15.24 21.53
CA ILE A 290 12.92 -15.94 21.97
C ILE A 290 14.13 -15.06 21.58
N THR A 291 14.91 -14.71 22.58
CA THR A 291 16.10 -13.88 22.40
C THR A 291 17.37 -14.72 22.57
N GLY A 292 18.38 -14.38 21.82
CA GLY A 292 19.74 -14.90 22.03
C GLY A 292 20.47 -14.15 23.17
N LYS A 293 21.76 -14.35 23.27
CA LYS A 293 22.61 -13.59 24.21
C LYS A 293 22.39 -12.08 24.01
N ASN A 294 22.39 -11.33 25.10
CA ASN A 294 22.17 -9.89 25.13
C ASN A 294 20.74 -9.41 24.81
N GLY A 295 19.73 -10.28 24.94
CA GLY A 295 18.32 -9.88 24.73
C GLY A 295 17.95 -9.55 23.28
N ILE A 296 18.80 -9.87 22.31
CA ILE A 296 18.54 -9.61 20.89
C ILE A 296 17.69 -10.75 20.32
N LYS A 297 16.64 -10.42 19.57
CA LYS A 297 15.81 -11.40 18.85
C LYS A 297 16.70 -12.36 18.04
N MET A 298 16.49 -13.65 18.19
CA MET A 298 17.17 -14.66 17.38
C MET A 298 16.77 -14.54 15.90
N SER A 299 17.77 -14.55 15.02
CA SER A 299 17.58 -14.47 13.58
C SER A 299 18.70 -15.20 12.86
N LYS A 300 18.36 -15.95 11.80
CA LYS A 300 19.36 -16.61 10.94
C LYS A 300 20.35 -15.60 10.33
N SER A 301 19.84 -14.44 9.94
CA SER A 301 20.68 -13.37 9.35
C SER A 301 21.69 -12.75 10.34
N LYS A 302 21.41 -12.84 11.64
CA LYS A 302 22.32 -12.36 12.71
C LYS A 302 23.25 -13.44 13.25
N GLY A 303 23.08 -14.70 12.83
CA GLY A 303 23.90 -15.82 13.30
C GLY A 303 23.78 -16.12 14.80
N ASN A 304 22.75 -15.61 15.49
CA ASN A 304 22.56 -15.73 16.93
C ASN A 304 21.50 -16.77 17.34
N VAL A 305 21.18 -17.68 16.43
CA VAL A 305 20.23 -18.76 16.69
C VAL A 305 20.92 -19.84 17.53
N VAL A 306 20.27 -20.27 18.61
CA VAL A 306 20.67 -21.40 19.45
C VAL A 306 19.77 -22.58 19.13
N SER A 307 20.37 -23.75 18.78
CA SER A 307 19.59 -24.97 18.58
C SER A 307 19.02 -25.46 19.92
N PRO A 308 17.75 -25.90 19.95
CA PRO A 308 17.21 -26.59 21.14
C PRO A 308 18.05 -27.77 21.57
N ASP A 309 18.65 -28.51 20.64
CA ASP A 309 19.53 -29.66 20.93
C ASP A 309 20.79 -29.29 21.71
N ALA A 310 21.17 -28.02 21.66
CA ALA A 310 22.32 -27.53 22.45
C ALA A 310 21.95 -27.17 23.91
N LEU A 311 20.67 -27.24 24.23
CA LEU A 311 20.13 -26.95 25.58
C LEU A 311 19.77 -28.21 26.33
N VAL A 312 19.76 -29.36 25.67
CA VAL A 312 19.56 -30.71 26.21
C VAL A 312 20.93 -31.36 26.41
#